data_2162c82f8d58a97c8f87cdf63867aa85
#
_entry.id   2162c82f8d58a97c8f87cdf63867aa85
#
_cell.length_a   1.000
_cell.length_b   1.000
_cell.length_c   1.000
_cell.angle_alpha   90.00
_cell.angle_beta   90.00
_cell.angle_gamma   90.00
#
_symmetry.space_group_name_H-M   'P 1'
#
loop_
_entity.id
_entity.type
_entity.pdbx_description
1 polymer ?
#
loop_
_entity_poly.entity_id
_entity_poly.type
_entity_poly.pdbx_seq_one_letter_code
_entity_poly.pdbx_strand_id
1 'polypeptide(L)'
;MQTFLRDATQFLPLLLQGVKFTLIVALGSLALSTVLGLVWALMRVSGIGWLGTIAKVIVNTLRGIPILVQLFYIYFVLPEFGIALSALQAAIIGLGIAYSAYQSENFRAGIEAVDHGQVEAAQSIGMGWGLTMRRVILPQAIRLVLPPYGNIMVMMLKDSSQASTITVAELTLQGTLIASSTFKNMTVYSLVALLYLAMCLPLMGFVGWLERRFGKGTRR
;
A
#
# COMPACT_ATOMS: atom_id res chain seq x y z
N MET A 1 -27.07 -18.67 18.49
CA MET A 1 -25.98 -19.33 17.74
C MET A 1 -26.49 -19.94 16.43
N GLN A 2 -27.59 -20.69 16.40
CA GLN A 2 -28.13 -21.27 15.15
C GLN A 2 -28.54 -20.24 14.09
N THR A 3 -29.15 -19.11 14.50
CA THR A 3 -29.51 -18.00 13.59
C THR A 3 -28.25 -17.37 12.92
N PHE A 4 -27.21 -17.15 13.71
CA PHE A 4 -25.93 -16.62 13.18
C PHE A 4 -25.31 -17.55 12.12
N LEU A 5 -25.24 -18.85 12.37
CA LEU A 5 -24.69 -19.83 11.42
C LEU A 5 -25.49 -19.90 10.12
N ARG A 6 -26.82 -19.89 10.22
CA ARG A 6 -27.72 -19.86 9.05
C ARG A 6 -27.53 -18.59 8.22
N ASP A 7 -27.47 -17.44 8.87
CA ASP A 7 -27.26 -16.16 8.20
C ASP A 7 -25.85 -16.09 7.59
N ALA A 8 -24.83 -16.61 8.28
CA ALA A 8 -23.48 -16.68 7.79
C ALA A 8 -23.37 -17.48 6.47
N THR A 9 -23.99 -18.66 6.40
CA THR A 9 -24.00 -19.47 5.17
C THR A 9 -24.69 -18.77 4.00
N GLN A 10 -25.70 -17.94 4.28
CA GLN A 10 -26.42 -17.16 3.27
C GLN A 10 -25.62 -15.96 2.77
N PHE A 11 -24.92 -15.24 3.65
CA PHE A 11 -24.21 -14.00 3.31
C PHE A 11 -22.78 -14.24 2.81
N LEU A 12 -22.14 -15.33 3.23
CA LEU A 12 -20.75 -15.62 2.91
C LEU A 12 -20.44 -15.61 1.40
N PRO A 13 -21.25 -16.19 0.50
CA PRO A 13 -20.97 -16.16 -0.94
C PRO A 13 -20.91 -14.73 -1.52
N LEU A 14 -21.79 -13.83 -1.04
CA LEU A 14 -21.81 -12.43 -1.47
C LEU A 14 -20.60 -11.67 -0.93
N LEU A 15 -20.26 -11.88 0.35
CA LEU A 15 -19.10 -11.26 0.97
C LEU A 15 -17.78 -11.74 0.31
N LEU A 16 -17.69 -12.99 -0.10
CA LEU A 16 -16.53 -13.52 -0.82
C LEU A 16 -16.34 -12.87 -2.20
N GLN A 17 -17.41 -12.45 -2.87
CA GLN A 17 -17.28 -11.61 -4.07
C GLN A 17 -16.63 -10.26 -3.73
N GLY A 18 -17.00 -9.66 -2.62
CA GLY A 18 -16.37 -8.45 -2.10
C GLY A 18 -14.88 -8.64 -1.80
N VAL A 19 -14.50 -9.78 -1.20
CA VAL A 19 -13.09 -10.13 -0.96
C VAL A 19 -12.27 -10.08 -2.25
N LYS A 20 -12.80 -10.59 -3.37
CA LYS A 20 -12.13 -10.52 -4.67
C LYS A 20 -11.79 -9.07 -5.05
N PHE A 21 -12.75 -8.15 -4.93
CA PHE A 21 -12.52 -6.74 -5.27
C PHE A 21 -11.57 -6.06 -4.28
N THR A 22 -11.66 -6.36 -2.98
CA THR A 22 -10.69 -5.93 -1.96
C THR A 22 -9.27 -6.30 -2.36
N LEU A 23 -9.04 -7.56 -2.77
CA LEU A 23 -7.72 -8.02 -3.19
C LEU A 23 -7.26 -7.36 -4.50
N ILE A 24 -8.15 -7.17 -5.48
CA ILE A 24 -7.82 -6.49 -6.74
C ILE A 24 -7.40 -5.04 -6.47
N VAL A 25 -8.15 -4.31 -5.64
CA VAL A 25 -7.81 -2.94 -5.26
C VAL A 25 -6.47 -2.91 -4.51
N ALA A 26 -6.31 -3.74 -3.48
CA ALA A 26 -5.09 -3.75 -2.67
C ALA A 26 -3.84 -4.11 -3.49
N LEU A 27 -3.89 -5.17 -4.31
CA LEU A 27 -2.74 -5.60 -5.12
C LEU A 27 -2.45 -4.63 -6.28
N GLY A 28 -3.47 -4.11 -6.95
CA GLY A 28 -3.32 -3.11 -8.01
C GLY A 28 -2.70 -1.82 -7.49
N SER A 29 -3.21 -1.32 -6.36
CA SER A 29 -2.67 -0.12 -5.70
C SER A 29 -1.25 -0.35 -5.19
N LEU A 30 -0.95 -1.55 -4.66
CA LEU A 30 0.39 -1.90 -4.20
C LEU A 30 1.40 -1.89 -5.36
N ALA A 31 1.05 -2.49 -6.50
CA ALA A 31 1.91 -2.48 -7.67
C ALA A 31 2.19 -1.05 -8.16
N LEU A 32 1.14 -0.22 -8.28
CA LEU A 32 1.28 1.17 -8.70
C LEU A 32 2.09 1.99 -7.70
N SER A 33 1.80 1.87 -6.40
CA SER A 33 2.53 2.60 -5.35
C SER A 33 3.99 2.20 -5.27
N THR A 34 4.32 0.95 -5.55
CA THR A 34 5.70 0.45 -5.59
C THR A 34 6.48 1.12 -6.73
N VAL A 35 5.91 1.14 -7.94
CA VAL A 35 6.55 1.77 -9.11
C VAL A 35 6.74 3.27 -8.89
N LEU A 36 5.67 3.99 -8.55
CA LEU A 36 5.74 5.44 -8.33
C LEU A 36 6.61 5.80 -7.12
N GLY A 37 6.49 5.06 -6.02
CA GLY A 37 7.32 5.27 -4.82
C GLY A 37 8.80 5.07 -5.08
N LEU A 38 9.17 4.09 -5.92
CA LEU A 38 10.55 3.88 -6.34
C LEU A 38 11.04 5.06 -7.20
N VAL A 39 10.24 5.55 -8.14
CA VAL A 39 10.57 6.73 -8.95
C VAL A 39 10.84 7.95 -8.06
N TRP A 40 9.92 8.26 -7.13
CA TRP A 40 10.10 9.38 -6.19
C TRP A 40 11.35 9.21 -5.32
N ALA A 41 11.59 8.01 -4.80
CA ALA A 41 12.78 7.73 -3.98
C ALA A 41 14.08 7.92 -4.79
N LEU A 42 14.16 7.37 -6.01
CA LEU A 42 15.32 7.52 -6.87
C LEU A 42 15.58 8.98 -7.26
N MET A 43 14.54 9.76 -7.56
CA MET A 43 14.68 11.20 -7.80
C MET A 43 15.28 11.91 -6.58
N ARG A 44 14.90 11.53 -5.36
CA ARG A 44 15.41 12.15 -4.12
C ARG A 44 16.86 11.79 -3.79
N VAL A 45 17.30 10.57 -4.12
CA VAL A 45 18.67 10.11 -3.86
C VAL A 45 19.61 10.29 -5.06
N SER A 46 19.14 10.86 -6.18
CA SER A 46 19.92 11.05 -7.41
C SER A 46 21.08 12.02 -7.29
N GLY A 47 21.10 12.87 -6.24
CA GLY A 47 22.05 13.99 -6.12
C GLY A 47 21.73 15.20 -7.01
N ILE A 48 20.69 15.13 -7.86
CA ILE A 48 20.25 16.22 -8.74
C ILE A 48 19.24 17.09 -7.97
N GLY A 49 19.66 18.27 -7.51
CA GLY A 49 18.91 19.11 -6.58
C GLY A 49 17.47 19.43 -7.00
N TRP A 50 17.23 19.77 -8.28
CA TRP A 50 15.88 20.10 -8.77
C TRP A 50 14.95 18.87 -8.80
N LEU A 51 15.46 17.67 -9.19
CA LEU A 51 14.69 16.42 -9.16
C LEU A 51 14.30 16.06 -7.72
N GLY A 52 15.25 16.15 -6.80
CA GLY A 52 14.98 15.91 -5.38
C GLY A 52 13.93 16.85 -4.80
N THR A 53 13.98 18.12 -5.18
CA THR A 53 13.00 19.13 -4.74
C THR A 53 11.60 18.84 -5.27
N ILE A 54 11.47 18.54 -6.57
CA ILE A 54 10.17 18.17 -7.17
C ILE A 54 9.57 16.94 -6.45
N ALA A 55 10.36 15.87 -6.33
CA ALA A 55 9.89 14.66 -5.66
C ALA A 55 9.51 14.92 -4.20
N LYS A 56 10.27 15.74 -3.46
CA LYS A 56 9.96 16.13 -2.09
C LYS A 56 8.64 16.89 -2.00
N VAL A 57 8.39 17.84 -2.89
CA VAL A 57 7.13 18.60 -2.92
C VAL A 57 5.96 17.67 -3.19
N ILE A 58 6.04 16.80 -4.21
CA ILE A 58 4.98 15.83 -4.56
C ILE A 58 4.69 14.91 -3.37
N VAL A 59 5.71 14.28 -2.81
CA VAL A 59 5.57 13.34 -1.69
C VAL A 59 4.95 14.02 -0.46
N ASN A 60 5.39 15.24 -0.12
CA ASN A 60 4.84 15.97 1.02
C ASN A 60 3.39 16.39 0.78
N THR A 61 3.04 16.83 -0.43
CA THR A 61 1.65 17.17 -0.79
C THR A 61 0.74 15.95 -0.67
N LEU A 62 1.13 14.80 -1.23
CA LEU A 62 0.34 13.57 -1.15
C LEU A 62 0.16 13.09 0.30
N ARG A 63 1.18 13.23 1.14
CA ARG A 63 1.09 12.88 2.58
C ARG A 63 0.31 13.88 3.41
N GLY A 64 0.20 15.12 2.94
CA GLY A 64 -0.55 16.18 3.62
C GLY A 64 -2.06 16.13 3.38
N ILE A 65 -2.53 15.40 2.36
CA ILE A 65 -3.94 15.27 2.01
C ILE A 65 -4.46 13.90 2.49
N PRO A 66 -5.61 13.83 3.23
CA PRO A 66 -6.19 12.54 3.61
C PRO A 66 -6.46 11.65 2.37
N ILE A 67 -6.16 10.36 2.48
CA ILE A 67 -6.32 9.39 1.38
C ILE A 67 -7.75 9.39 0.83
N LEU A 68 -8.74 9.45 1.72
CA LEU A 68 -10.16 9.51 1.34
C LEU A 68 -10.47 10.73 0.47
N VAL A 69 -9.89 11.90 0.79
CA VAL A 69 -10.08 13.13 0.00
C VAL A 69 -9.42 12.99 -1.38
N GLN A 70 -8.24 12.33 -1.46
CA GLN A 70 -7.61 12.04 -2.75
C GLN A 70 -8.47 11.12 -3.62
N LEU A 71 -9.11 10.10 -3.02
CA LEU A 71 -10.07 9.23 -3.72
C LEU A 71 -11.27 10.01 -4.26
N PHE A 72 -11.85 10.88 -3.45
CA PHE A 72 -12.97 11.72 -3.87
C PHE A 72 -12.57 12.67 -5.00
N TYR A 73 -11.38 13.25 -4.93
CA TYR A 73 -10.89 14.13 -5.98
C TYR A 73 -10.75 13.37 -7.31
N ILE A 74 -10.17 12.18 -7.30
CA ILE A 74 -9.97 11.36 -8.50
C ILE A 74 -11.30 10.88 -9.07
N TYR A 75 -12.28 10.52 -8.23
CA TYR A 75 -13.53 9.94 -8.70
C TYR A 75 -14.59 10.98 -9.07
N PHE A 76 -14.68 12.08 -8.31
CA PHE A 76 -15.73 13.08 -8.50
C PHE A 76 -15.26 14.36 -9.22
N VAL A 77 -13.98 14.74 -9.06
CA VAL A 77 -13.49 16.02 -9.60
C VAL A 77 -12.80 15.85 -10.94
N LEU A 78 -12.00 14.78 -11.18
CA LEU A 78 -11.33 14.57 -12.46
C LEU A 78 -12.30 14.48 -13.67
N PRO A 79 -13.51 13.93 -13.55
CA PRO A 79 -14.48 13.94 -14.65
C PRO A 79 -14.83 15.34 -15.18
N GLU A 80 -14.80 16.37 -14.33
CA GLU A 80 -15.03 17.78 -14.74
C GLU A 80 -13.93 18.28 -15.70
N PHE A 81 -12.75 17.65 -15.67
CA PHE A 81 -11.66 17.90 -16.61
C PHE A 81 -11.62 16.90 -17.79
N GLY A 82 -12.69 16.13 -18.00
CA GLY A 82 -12.80 15.17 -19.09
C GLY A 82 -12.10 13.81 -18.82
N ILE A 83 -11.62 13.54 -17.61
CA ILE A 83 -10.95 12.29 -17.24
C ILE A 83 -11.91 11.44 -16.39
N ALA A 84 -12.78 10.67 -17.05
CA ALA A 84 -13.73 9.78 -16.39
C ALA A 84 -13.09 8.39 -16.16
N LEU A 85 -12.98 7.97 -14.92
CA LEU A 85 -12.49 6.66 -14.50
C LEU A 85 -13.64 5.84 -13.92
N SER A 86 -13.61 4.51 -14.16
CA SER A 86 -14.49 3.63 -13.38
C SER A 86 -14.12 3.66 -11.89
N ALA A 87 -15.06 3.34 -10.99
CA ALA A 87 -14.82 3.31 -9.56
C ALA A 87 -13.60 2.44 -9.20
N LEU A 88 -13.45 1.27 -9.84
CA LEU A 88 -12.32 0.37 -9.61
C LEU A 88 -10.98 1.00 -10.05
N GLN A 89 -10.96 1.66 -11.22
CA GLN A 89 -9.75 2.35 -11.69
C GLN A 89 -9.39 3.52 -10.78
N ALA A 90 -10.38 4.33 -10.37
CA ALA A 90 -10.19 5.44 -9.45
C ALA A 90 -9.66 4.97 -8.09
N ALA A 91 -10.16 3.84 -7.56
CA ALA A 91 -9.67 3.25 -6.33
C ALA A 91 -8.20 2.82 -6.44
N ILE A 92 -7.86 2.05 -7.50
CA ILE A 92 -6.48 1.56 -7.69
C ILE A 92 -5.51 2.73 -7.89
N ILE A 93 -5.87 3.70 -8.70
CA ILE A 93 -5.03 4.87 -9.00
C ILE A 93 -4.90 5.76 -7.74
N GLY A 94 -6.00 6.05 -7.08
CA GLY A 94 -6.02 6.95 -5.91
C GLY A 94 -5.23 6.39 -4.73
N LEU A 95 -5.51 5.14 -4.34
CA LEU A 95 -4.73 4.47 -3.30
C LEU A 95 -3.26 4.28 -3.73
N GLY A 96 -3.03 3.92 -4.99
CA GLY A 96 -1.68 3.75 -5.52
C GLY A 96 -0.85 5.02 -5.47
N ILE A 97 -1.41 6.17 -5.88
CA ILE A 97 -0.77 7.48 -5.79
C ILE A 97 -0.54 7.87 -4.32
N ALA A 98 -1.56 7.78 -3.47
CA ALA A 98 -1.45 8.13 -2.07
C ALA A 98 -0.35 7.33 -1.36
N TYR A 99 -0.36 6.01 -1.54
CA TYR A 99 0.62 5.11 -0.92
C TYR A 99 2.02 5.20 -1.55
N SER A 100 2.14 5.72 -2.79
CA SER A 100 3.45 5.94 -3.42
C SER A 100 4.33 6.89 -2.60
N ALA A 101 3.72 7.86 -1.93
CA ALA A 101 4.43 8.79 -1.07
C ALA A 101 5.02 8.11 0.18
N TYR A 102 4.30 7.17 0.77
CA TYR A 102 4.79 6.37 1.90
C TYR A 102 5.85 5.36 1.46
N GLN A 103 5.66 4.71 0.30
CA GLN A 103 6.66 3.82 -0.28
C GLN A 103 7.96 4.56 -0.65
N SER A 104 7.86 5.79 -1.15
CA SER A 104 9.02 6.65 -1.43
C SER A 104 9.90 6.86 -0.20
N GLU A 105 9.29 7.18 0.94
CA GLU A 105 10.02 7.35 2.20
C GLU A 105 10.65 6.04 2.67
N ASN A 106 9.93 4.92 2.53
CA ASN A 106 10.44 3.61 2.87
C ASN A 106 11.67 3.24 2.02
N PHE A 107 11.59 3.41 0.70
CA PHE A 107 12.70 3.13 -0.21
C PHE A 107 13.90 4.06 0.04
N ARG A 108 13.65 5.37 0.22
CA ARG A 108 14.70 6.33 0.54
C ARG A 108 15.40 5.99 1.85
N ALA A 109 14.64 5.72 2.91
CA ALA A 109 15.20 5.37 4.21
C ALA A 109 16.05 4.10 4.13
N GLY A 110 15.63 3.08 3.37
CA GLY A 110 16.41 1.87 3.17
C GLY A 110 17.71 2.10 2.40
N ILE A 111 17.71 3.00 1.40
CA ILE A 111 18.92 3.37 0.65
C ILE A 111 19.89 4.16 1.53
N GLU A 112 19.39 5.12 2.29
CA GLU A 112 20.20 5.98 3.16
C GLU A 112 20.70 5.27 4.43
N ALA A 113 20.08 4.15 4.81
CA ALA A 113 20.51 3.34 5.96
C ALA A 113 21.72 2.44 5.68
N VAL A 114 22.16 2.37 4.43
CA VAL A 114 23.40 1.64 4.10
C VAL A 114 24.61 2.41 4.63
N ASP A 115 25.52 1.70 5.30
CA ASP A 115 26.69 2.28 5.95
C ASP A 115 27.55 3.09 4.97
N HIS A 116 27.84 4.34 5.33
CA HIS A 116 28.63 5.27 4.52
C HIS A 116 30.03 4.75 4.22
N GLY A 117 30.67 4.04 5.17
CA GLY A 117 31.99 3.46 4.98
C GLY A 117 32.03 2.44 3.84
N GLN A 118 30.94 1.72 3.57
CA GLN A 118 30.86 0.82 2.43
C GLN A 118 30.73 1.58 1.11
N VAL A 119 30.06 2.71 1.11
CA VAL A 119 29.97 3.59 -0.07
C VAL A 119 31.33 4.21 -0.36
N GLU A 120 32.01 4.73 0.66
CA GLU A 120 33.38 5.30 0.55
C GLU A 120 34.40 4.25 0.08
N ALA A 121 34.36 3.04 0.64
CA ALA A 121 35.23 1.93 0.23
C ALA A 121 35.01 1.57 -1.25
N ALA A 122 33.76 1.51 -1.71
CA ALA A 122 33.44 1.26 -3.12
C ALA A 122 33.98 2.37 -4.03
N GLN A 123 33.86 3.63 -3.61
CA GLN A 123 34.38 4.79 -4.35
C GLN A 123 35.91 4.78 -4.39
N SER A 124 36.58 4.39 -3.31
CA SER A 124 38.06 4.32 -3.22
C SER A 124 38.68 3.31 -4.18
N ILE A 125 37.92 2.26 -4.56
CA ILE A 125 38.36 1.31 -5.60
C ILE A 125 37.86 1.67 -7.00
N GLY A 126 37.38 2.93 -7.18
CA GLY A 126 37.00 3.48 -8.49
C GLY A 126 35.58 3.09 -8.95
N MET A 127 34.72 2.60 -8.08
CA MET A 127 33.31 2.34 -8.45
C MET A 127 32.55 3.65 -8.64
N GLY A 128 32.03 3.87 -9.85
CA GLY A 128 31.12 4.98 -10.12
C GLY A 128 29.77 4.79 -9.42
N TRP A 129 29.00 5.87 -9.25
CA TRP A 129 27.74 5.88 -8.50
C TRP A 129 26.75 4.77 -8.90
N GLY A 130 26.54 4.56 -10.20
CA GLY A 130 25.60 3.52 -10.67
C GLY A 130 26.06 2.10 -10.32
N LEU A 131 27.37 1.83 -10.34
CA LEU A 131 27.91 0.53 -9.96
C LEU A 131 27.84 0.32 -8.45
N THR A 132 28.16 1.35 -7.67
CA THR A 132 28.01 1.36 -6.21
C THR A 132 26.54 1.14 -5.80
N MET A 133 25.60 1.84 -6.43
CA MET A 133 24.18 1.66 -6.21
C MET A 133 23.77 0.20 -6.45
N ARG A 134 24.14 -0.35 -7.62
CA ARG A 134 23.70 -1.70 -8.02
C ARG A 134 24.35 -2.82 -7.21
N ARG A 135 25.64 -2.70 -6.88
CA ARG A 135 26.42 -3.81 -6.26
C ARG A 135 26.55 -3.71 -4.74
N VAL A 136 26.47 -2.51 -4.19
CA VAL A 136 26.70 -2.28 -2.75
C VAL A 136 25.40 -1.86 -2.06
N ILE A 137 24.74 -0.80 -2.56
CA ILE A 137 23.61 -0.18 -1.87
C ILE A 137 22.34 -1.01 -2.03
N LEU A 138 21.89 -1.28 -3.25
CA LEU A 138 20.59 -1.94 -3.50
C LEU A 138 20.46 -3.32 -2.83
N PRO A 139 21.47 -4.22 -2.86
CA PRO A 139 21.33 -5.53 -2.22
C PRO A 139 21.14 -5.45 -0.70
N GLN A 140 21.67 -4.41 -0.07
CA GLN A 140 21.51 -4.15 1.37
C GLN A 140 20.21 -3.41 1.64
N ALA A 141 19.92 -2.34 0.89
CA ALA A 141 18.71 -1.55 1.01
C ALA A 141 17.43 -2.40 0.87
N ILE A 142 17.39 -3.34 -0.08
CA ILE A 142 16.24 -4.26 -0.24
C ILE A 142 15.93 -5.00 1.06
N ARG A 143 16.94 -5.50 1.76
CA ARG A 143 16.75 -6.22 3.03
C ARG A 143 16.18 -5.33 4.12
N LEU A 144 16.57 -4.05 4.14
CA LEU A 144 16.09 -3.05 5.11
C LEU A 144 14.66 -2.57 4.77
N VAL A 145 14.33 -2.51 3.48
CA VAL A 145 13.03 -2.06 2.97
C VAL A 145 11.93 -3.12 3.14
N LEU A 146 12.25 -4.41 3.03
CA LEU A 146 11.26 -5.49 3.00
C LEU A 146 10.31 -5.52 4.21
N PRO A 147 10.77 -5.40 5.48
CA PRO A 147 9.86 -5.40 6.62
C PRO A 147 8.87 -4.23 6.61
N PRO A 148 9.29 -2.95 6.51
CA PRO A 148 8.34 -1.84 6.45
C PRO A 148 7.46 -1.87 5.17
N TYR A 149 7.95 -2.40 4.05
CA TYR A 149 7.14 -2.64 2.86
C TYR A 149 5.98 -3.61 3.15
N GLY A 150 6.25 -4.69 3.87
CA GLY A 150 5.22 -5.63 4.30
C GLY A 150 4.16 -4.98 5.20
N ASN A 151 4.56 -4.09 6.11
CA ASN A 151 3.62 -3.33 6.93
C ASN A 151 2.71 -2.42 6.08
N ILE A 152 3.27 -1.78 5.04
CA ILE A 152 2.48 -0.99 4.07
C ILE A 152 1.48 -1.87 3.31
N MET A 153 1.85 -3.11 2.93
CA MET A 153 0.92 -4.06 2.31
C MET A 153 -0.29 -4.35 3.21
N VAL A 154 -0.07 -4.58 4.51
CA VAL A 154 -1.15 -4.82 5.49
C VAL A 154 -2.04 -3.58 5.64
N MET A 155 -1.44 -2.40 5.72
CA MET A 155 -2.18 -1.13 5.80
C MET A 155 -3.06 -0.93 4.55
N MET A 156 -2.49 -1.10 3.37
CA MET A 156 -3.18 -0.94 2.08
C MET A 156 -4.34 -1.93 1.93
N LEU A 157 -4.17 -3.18 2.39
CA LEU A 157 -5.26 -4.17 2.38
C LEU A 157 -6.45 -3.71 3.24
N LYS A 158 -6.21 -3.10 4.39
CA LYS A 158 -7.26 -2.54 5.25
C LYS A 158 -7.86 -1.27 4.65
N ASP A 159 -7.04 -0.38 4.15
CA ASP A 159 -7.45 0.90 3.58
C ASP A 159 -8.13 0.77 2.22
N SER A 160 -8.03 -0.41 1.55
CA SER A 160 -8.85 -0.69 0.37
C SER A 160 -10.37 -0.62 0.67
N SER A 161 -10.78 -0.74 1.94
CA SER A 161 -12.15 -0.49 2.40
C SER A 161 -12.66 0.92 2.09
N GLN A 162 -11.78 1.92 1.99
CA GLN A 162 -12.15 3.28 1.60
C GLN A 162 -12.71 3.36 0.17
N ALA A 163 -12.40 2.37 -0.68
CA ALA A 163 -12.97 2.28 -2.03
C ALA A 163 -14.49 2.07 -2.03
N SER A 164 -15.08 1.59 -0.92
CA SER A 164 -16.53 1.53 -0.73
C SER A 164 -17.21 2.89 -0.89
N THR A 165 -16.55 3.97 -0.48
CA THR A 165 -17.09 5.33 -0.50
C THR A 165 -17.24 5.90 -1.92
N ILE A 166 -16.53 5.31 -2.88
CA ILE A 166 -16.62 5.62 -4.32
C ILE A 166 -17.25 4.46 -5.11
N THR A 167 -18.13 3.70 -4.44
CA THR A 167 -18.97 2.64 -5.02
C THR A 167 -18.27 1.39 -5.53
N VAL A 168 -17.03 1.13 -5.16
CA VAL A 168 -16.39 -0.17 -5.45
C VAL A 168 -17.03 -1.26 -4.61
N ALA A 169 -17.53 -2.31 -5.26
CA ALA A 169 -18.23 -3.42 -4.60
C ALA A 169 -17.26 -4.38 -3.87
N GLU A 170 -16.34 -3.81 -3.07
CA GLU A 170 -15.41 -4.53 -2.21
C GLU A 170 -16.12 -5.02 -0.93
N LEU A 171 -15.38 -5.71 -0.06
CA LEU A 171 -15.94 -6.41 1.11
C LEU A 171 -16.78 -5.51 2.03
N THR A 172 -16.35 -4.27 2.29
CA THR A 172 -17.07 -3.34 3.17
C THR A 172 -18.37 -2.86 2.54
N LEU A 173 -18.36 -2.52 1.23
CA LEU A 173 -19.58 -2.14 0.54
C LEU A 173 -20.59 -3.29 0.49
N GLN A 174 -20.14 -4.51 0.17
CA GLN A 174 -21.01 -5.69 0.18
C GLN A 174 -21.62 -5.91 1.57
N GLY A 175 -20.83 -5.79 2.62
CA GLY A 175 -21.32 -5.86 3.99
C GLY A 175 -22.37 -4.78 4.27
N THR A 176 -22.11 -3.54 3.89
CA THR A 176 -23.03 -2.42 4.10
C THR A 176 -24.37 -2.64 3.39
N LEU A 177 -24.35 -3.11 2.13
CA LEU A 177 -25.56 -3.40 1.36
C LEU A 177 -26.39 -4.52 1.99
N ILE A 178 -25.76 -5.61 2.43
CA ILE A 178 -26.45 -6.72 3.12
C ILE A 178 -27.00 -6.23 4.46
N ALA A 179 -26.23 -5.48 5.24
CA ALA A 179 -26.67 -4.95 6.52
C ALA A 179 -27.88 -4.02 6.39
N SER A 180 -27.87 -3.13 5.40
CA SER A 180 -28.96 -2.18 5.14
C SER A 180 -30.23 -2.86 4.67
N SER A 181 -30.14 -3.95 3.88
CA SER A 181 -31.31 -4.67 3.38
C SER A 181 -31.91 -5.67 4.37
N THR A 182 -31.08 -6.21 5.29
CA THR A 182 -31.53 -7.28 6.22
C THR A 182 -31.67 -6.81 7.67
N PHE A 183 -31.11 -5.63 8.01
CA PHE A 183 -31.00 -5.11 9.39
C PHE A 183 -30.21 -6.02 10.35
N LYS A 184 -29.42 -6.97 9.81
CA LYS A 184 -28.63 -7.94 10.60
C LYS A 184 -27.19 -7.44 10.82
N ASN A 185 -27.05 -6.20 11.28
CA ASN A 185 -25.76 -5.51 11.42
C ASN A 185 -24.71 -6.31 12.18
N MET A 186 -25.07 -6.90 13.33
CA MET A 186 -24.16 -7.67 14.15
C MET A 186 -23.57 -8.87 13.38
N THR A 187 -24.41 -9.65 12.70
CA THR A 187 -23.94 -10.81 11.95
C THR A 187 -23.06 -10.39 10.77
N VAL A 188 -23.52 -9.42 9.98
CA VAL A 188 -22.83 -9.00 8.76
C VAL A 188 -21.47 -8.39 9.08
N TYR A 189 -21.40 -7.40 9.98
CA TYR A 189 -20.12 -6.76 10.30
C TYR A 189 -19.17 -7.68 11.06
N SER A 190 -19.68 -8.66 11.82
CA SER A 190 -18.82 -9.71 12.39
C SER A 190 -18.18 -10.57 11.30
N LEU A 191 -18.94 -10.95 10.26
CA LEU A 191 -18.42 -11.70 9.12
C LEU A 191 -17.40 -10.87 8.31
N VAL A 192 -17.69 -9.60 8.06
CA VAL A 192 -16.77 -8.67 7.40
C VAL A 192 -15.45 -8.57 8.18
N ALA A 193 -15.54 -8.37 9.50
CA ALA A 193 -14.36 -8.32 10.37
C ALA A 193 -13.53 -9.62 10.35
N LEU A 194 -14.22 -10.77 10.40
CA LEU A 194 -13.56 -12.08 10.33
C LEU A 194 -12.87 -12.31 8.97
N LEU A 195 -13.48 -11.88 7.86
CA LEU A 195 -12.90 -11.99 6.54
C LEU A 195 -11.68 -11.07 6.36
N TYR A 196 -11.73 -9.82 6.85
CA TYR A 196 -10.54 -8.96 6.89
C TYR A 196 -9.44 -9.57 7.75
N LEU A 197 -9.78 -10.10 8.92
CA LEU A 197 -8.83 -10.76 9.80
C LEU A 197 -8.19 -11.98 9.11
N ALA A 198 -8.99 -12.80 8.42
CA ALA A 198 -8.52 -13.95 7.67
C ALA A 198 -7.56 -13.58 6.52
N MET A 199 -7.74 -12.41 5.88
CA MET A 199 -6.81 -11.88 4.89
C MET A 199 -5.55 -11.27 5.52
N CYS A 200 -5.71 -10.53 6.63
CA CYS A 200 -4.61 -9.83 7.27
C CYS A 200 -3.66 -10.74 8.05
N LEU A 201 -4.18 -11.77 8.75
CA LEU A 201 -3.34 -12.64 9.60
C LEU A 201 -2.23 -13.37 8.83
N PRO A 202 -2.49 -14.01 7.67
CA PRO A 202 -1.43 -14.62 6.87
C PRO A 202 -0.38 -13.60 6.42
N LEU A 203 -0.84 -12.41 6.01
CA LEU A 203 0.03 -11.33 5.56
C LEU A 203 0.90 -10.79 6.70
N MET A 204 0.33 -10.59 7.89
CA MET A 204 1.07 -10.20 9.10
C MET A 204 2.07 -11.29 9.53
N GLY A 205 1.70 -12.57 9.41
CA GLY A 205 2.60 -13.69 9.64
C GLY A 205 3.80 -13.68 8.68
N PHE A 206 3.55 -13.39 7.41
CA PHE A 206 4.59 -13.23 6.40
C PHE A 206 5.51 -12.03 6.72
N VAL A 207 4.95 -10.89 7.10
CA VAL A 207 5.73 -9.70 7.52
C VAL A 207 6.60 -10.04 8.73
N GLY A 208 6.05 -10.67 9.75
CA GLY A 208 6.83 -11.09 10.93
C GLY A 208 7.94 -12.10 10.60
N TRP A 209 7.74 -12.93 9.58
CA TRP A 209 8.81 -13.78 9.04
C TRP A 209 9.91 -12.94 8.34
N LEU A 210 9.53 -11.96 7.51
CA LEU A 210 10.49 -11.02 6.88
C LEU A 210 11.31 -10.27 7.93
N GLU A 211 10.67 -9.76 8.98
CA GLU A 211 11.35 -9.07 10.08
C GLU A 211 12.37 -9.96 10.79
N ARG A 212 12.02 -11.21 11.08
CA ARG A 212 12.94 -12.17 11.70
C ARG A 212 14.11 -12.53 10.77
N ARG A 213 13.85 -12.60 9.46
CA ARG A 213 14.85 -13.02 8.47
C ARG A 213 15.84 -11.89 8.16
N PHE A 214 15.37 -10.65 8.07
CA PHE A 214 16.14 -9.51 7.56
C PHE A 214 16.40 -8.43 8.63
N GLY A 215 15.59 -8.33 9.69
CA GLY A 215 15.72 -7.32 10.73
C GLY A 215 16.86 -7.56 11.74
N LYS A 216 17.54 -8.70 11.69
CA LYS A 216 18.63 -9.03 12.64
C LYS A 216 19.93 -8.24 12.41
N GLY A 217 20.01 -7.37 11.40
CA GLY A 217 21.20 -6.57 11.09
C GLY A 217 21.30 -5.22 11.83
N THR A 218 20.24 -4.79 12.53
CA THR A 218 20.14 -3.43 13.10
C THR A 218 20.40 -3.36 14.63
N ARG A 219 20.77 -4.48 15.24
CA ARG A 219 21.16 -4.52 16.66
C ARG A 219 22.68 -4.67 16.77
N ARG A 220 23.41 -3.59 16.53
CA ARG A 220 24.75 -3.34 17.07
C ARG A 220 24.93 -1.86 17.27
#